data_31e8db89c328666c3da96f18a1711090
#
_entry.id   31e8db89c328666c3da96f18a1711090
#
_cell.length_a   1.000
_cell.length_b   1.000
_cell.length_c   1.000
_cell.angle_alpha   90.00
_cell.angle_beta   90.00
_cell.angle_gamma   90.00
#
_symmetry.space_group_name_H-M   'P 1'
#
loop_
_entity.id
_entity.type
_entity.pdbx_description
1 polymer ?
#
loop_
_entity_poly.entity_id
_entity_poly.type
_entity_poly.pdbx_seq_one_letter_code
_entity_poly.pdbx_strand_id
1 'polypeptide(L)'
;NSLIAAVDVFVSLHRAEGFGLVMAEAMLLDTVCVATDWSSNTEFMDADSACMVSFQKVEIQETSGNYKKGCRWAEPDVEEAAGYMRRLYEDPAYYDRLAKNGKAKINEVLGAQTITAMLKERLAPILQAAGDAQADRA
;
A
#
# COMPACT_ATOMS: atom_id res chain seq x y z
N ASN A 1 3.14 13.56 9.22
CA ASN A 1 3.68 12.22 9.62
C ASN A 1 3.87 12.03 11.13
N SER A 2 3.87 13.11 11.94
CA SER A 2 4.06 12.99 13.40
C SER A 2 2.94 12.18 14.10
N LEU A 3 1.72 12.23 13.58
CA LEU A 3 0.61 11.45 14.14
C LEU A 3 0.77 9.95 13.87
N ILE A 4 1.18 9.59 12.65
CA ILE A 4 1.41 8.18 12.27
C ILE A 4 2.56 7.59 13.10
N ALA A 5 3.65 8.36 13.28
CA ALA A 5 4.78 7.93 14.11
C ALA A 5 4.47 7.84 15.62
N ALA A 6 3.33 8.32 16.07
CA ALA A 6 2.90 8.30 17.48
C ALA A 6 1.93 7.17 17.82
N VAL A 7 1.58 6.33 16.83
CA VAL A 7 0.67 5.19 17.01
C VAL A 7 1.38 3.88 16.69
N ASP A 8 0.96 2.80 17.32
CA ASP A 8 1.55 1.48 17.11
C ASP A 8 0.97 0.80 15.86
N VAL A 9 -0.30 1.02 15.57
CA VAL A 9 -1.01 0.36 14.47
C VAL A 9 -1.80 1.37 13.65
N PHE A 10 -1.66 1.27 12.33
CA PHE A 10 -2.48 2.00 11.37
C PHE A 10 -3.53 1.06 10.77
N VAL A 11 -4.81 1.38 10.93
CA VAL A 11 -5.92 0.57 10.42
C VAL A 11 -6.57 1.23 9.21
N SER A 12 -6.67 0.51 8.11
CA SER A 12 -7.36 0.94 6.88
C SER A 12 -8.24 -0.17 6.33
N LEU A 13 -9.49 -0.22 6.76
CA LEU A 13 -10.49 -1.13 6.22
C LEU A 13 -11.17 -0.51 5.00
N HIS A 14 -10.35 -0.12 4.03
CA HIS A 14 -10.80 0.53 2.82
C HIS A 14 -11.57 -0.42 1.90
N ARG A 15 -12.53 0.11 1.20
CA ARG A 15 -13.30 -0.58 0.16
C ARG A 15 -12.73 -0.37 -1.24
N ALA A 16 -11.99 0.71 -1.40
CA ALA A 16 -11.21 1.07 -2.58
C ALA A 16 -10.07 2.01 -2.17
N GLU A 17 -8.94 1.89 -2.82
CA GLU A 17 -7.75 2.70 -2.56
C GLU A 17 -7.04 3.00 -3.89
N GLY A 18 -6.49 4.19 -4.04
CA GLY A 18 -5.76 4.57 -5.24
C GLY A 18 -4.35 4.00 -5.27
N PHE A 19 -3.57 4.28 -4.21
CA PHE A 19 -2.20 3.78 -4.04
C PHE A 19 -1.94 3.28 -2.61
N GLY A 20 -2.44 3.97 -1.60
CA GLY A 20 -2.18 3.66 -0.20
C GLY A 20 -0.97 4.38 0.39
N LEU A 21 -0.74 5.64 -0.02
CA LEU A 21 0.41 6.42 0.45
C LEU A 21 0.52 6.46 1.98
N VAL A 22 -0.59 6.60 2.69
CA VAL A 22 -0.58 6.66 4.16
C VAL A 22 -0.16 5.32 4.77
N MET A 23 -0.55 4.20 4.16
CA MET A 23 -0.10 2.87 4.57
C MET A 23 1.40 2.68 4.32
N ALA A 24 1.89 3.10 3.14
CA ALA A 24 3.33 3.07 2.84
C ALA A 24 4.15 3.93 3.81
N GLU A 25 3.66 5.12 4.17
CA GLU A 25 4.28 6.00 5.17
C GLU A 25 4.27 5.37 6.57
N ALA A 26 3.17 4.71 6.96
CA ALA A 26 3.07 4.01 8.23
C ALA A 26 4.12 2.90 8.35
N MET A 27 4.21 2.04 7.33
CA MET A 27 5.21 0.96 7.27
C MET A 27 6.65 1.52 7.32
N LEU A 28 6.93 2.65 6.66
CA LEU A 28 8.24 3.30 6.71
C LEU A 28 8.61 3.81 8.11
N LEU A 29 7.60 4.15 8.92
CA LEU A 29 7.73 4.65 10.28
C LEU A 29 7.66 3.55 11.36
N ASP A 30 7.83 2.27 10.98
CA ASP A 30 7.72 1.10 11.84
C ASP A 30 6.32 0.88 12.44
N THR A 31 5.29 1.52 11.89
CA THR A 31 3.90 1.34 12.31
C THR A 31 3.28 0.17 11.55
N VAL A 32 2.77 -0.83 12.25
CA VAL A 32 2.15 -2.01 11.62
C VAL A 32 0.81 -1.63 10.98
N CYS A 33 0.59 -2.07 9.75
CA CYS A 33 -0.68 -1.86 9.05
C CYS A 33 -1.62 -3.06 9.22
N VAL A 34 -2.90 -2.77 9.51
CA VAL A 34 -4.04 -3.69 9.37
C VAL A 34 -4.90 -3.13 8.24
N ALA A 35 -4.89 -3.76 7.09
CA ALA A 35 -5.50 -3.19 5.89
C ALA A 35 -6.23 -4.23 5.05
N THR A 36 -7.26 -3.82 4.32
CA THR A 36 -7.96 -4.71 3.37
C THR A 36 -6.98 -5.25 2.33
N ASP A 37 -7.00 -6.56 2.08
CA ASP A 37 -6.20 -7.22 1.04
C ASP A 37 -6.77 -6.94 -0.36
N TRP A 38 -6.91 -5.67 -0.70
CA TRP A 38 -7.57 -5.23 -1.91
C TRP A 38 -7.01 -3.91 -2.43
N SER A 39 -6.85 -3.80 -3.74
CA SER A 39 -6.39 -2.61 -4.43
C SER A 39 -4.86 -2.49 -4.44
N SER A 40 -4.32 -1.30 -4.70
CA SER A 40 -2.90 -1.10 -4.99
C SER A 40 -1.96 -1.26 -3.78
N ASN A 41 -2.47 -1.24 -2.55
CA ASN A 41 -1.63 -1.56 -1.40
C ASN A 41 -1.05 -2.99 -1.46
N THR A 42 -1.71 -3.92 -2.15
CA THR A 42 -1.21 -5.30 -2.36
C THR A 42 0.05 -5.37 -3.23
N GLU A 43 0.44 -4.27 -3.88
CA GLU A 43 1.71 -4.19 -4.61
C GLU A 43 2.93 -4.07 -3.67
N PHE A 44 2.74 -3.56 -2.45
CA PHE A 44 3.81 -3.35 -1.47
C PHE A 44 3.53 -3.93 -0.07
N MET A 45 2.35 -4.54 0.13
CA MET A 45 1.97 -5.22 1.38
C MET A 45 1.68 -6.70 1.11
N ASP A 46 2.05 -7.54 2.06
CA ASP A 46 1.76 -8.97 2.09
C ASP A 46 1.63 -9.47 3.54
N ALA A 47 1.28 -10.74 3.72
CA ALA A 47 1.07 -11.34 5.03
C ALA A 47 2.35 -11.43 5.90
N ASP A 48 3.54 -11.24 5.32
CA ASP A 48 4.81 -11.18 6.05
C ASP A 48 5.15 -9.77 6.53
N SER A 49 4.54 -8.74 5.96
CA SER A 49 4.84 -7.32 6.19
C SER A 49 3.68 -6.51 6.76
N ALA A 50 2.47 -7.07 6.78
CA ALA A 50 1.25 -6.41 7.29
C ALA A 50 0.18 -7.44 7.70
N CYS A 51 -0.88 -6.97 8.34
CA CYS A 51 -2.09 -7.76 8.58
C CYS A 51 -3.06 -7.52 7.41
N MET A 52 -3.12 -8.49 6.49
CA MET A 52 -3.96 -8.44 5.30
C MET A 52 -5.34 -8.98 5.60
N VAL A 53 -6.32 -8.09 5.69
CA VAL A 53 -7.71 -8.41 6.03
C VAL A 53 -8.45 -8.90 4.79
N SER A 54 -9.04 -10.08 4.88
CA SER A 54 -9.87 -10.63 3.81
C SER A 54 -11.11 -9.78 3.53
N PHE A 55 -11.70 -9.96 2.36
CA PHE A 55 -12.84 -9.16 1.91
C PHE A 55 -13.79 -9.96 1.03
N GLN A 56 -15.01 -9.43 0.89
CA GLN A 56 -15.97 -9.89 -0.11
C GLN A 56 -16.23 -8.77 -1.13
N LYS A 57 -16.33 -9.14 -2.43
CA LYS A 57 -16.74 -8.17 -3.45
C LYS A 57 -18.25 -8.00 -3.41
N VAL A 58 -18.71 -6.81 -3.00
CA VAL A 58 -20.13 -6.47 -2.93
C VAL A 58 -20.50 -5.41 -3.94
N GLU A 59 -21.74 -5.47 -4.44
CA GLU A 59 -22.26 -4.47 -5.37
C GLU A 59 -22.67 -3.20 -4.63
N ILE A 60 -22.35 -2.05 -5.22
CA ILE A 60 -22.71 -0.73 -4.71
C ILE A 60 -24.19 -0.49 -5.00
N GLN A 61 -24.99 -0.41 -3.95
CA GLN A 61 -26.45 -0.28 -4.04
C GLN A 61 -26.89 1.15 -4.38
N GLU A 62 -26.13 2.15 -3.96
CA GLU A 62 -26.40 3.57 -4.22
C GLU A 62 -25.11 4.30 -4.62
N THR A 63 -25.23 5.23 -5.57
CA THR A 63 -24.09 6.05 -5.99
C THR A 63 -23.61 6.94 -4.83
N SER A 64 -22.31 6.86 -4.52
CA SER A 64 -21.66 7.69 -3.50
C SER A 64 -20.38 8.31 -4.07
N GLY A 65 -20.40 9.60 -4.33
CA GLY A 65 -19.29 10.32 -4.96
C GLY A 65 -18.92 9.70 -6.32
N ASN A 66 -17.68 9.26 -6.45
CA ASN A 66 -17.18 8.63 -7.68
C ASN A 66 -17.56 7.14 -7.84
N TYR A 67 -18.13 6.53 -6.79
CA TYR A 67 -18.53 5.12 -6.80
C TYR A 67 -19.97 4.98 -7.28
N LYS A 68 -20.13 4.46 -8.50
CA LYS A 68 -21.43 4.34 -9.13
C LYS A 68 -22.16 3.09 -8.68
N LYS A 69 -23.49 3.20 -8.54
CA LYS A 69 -24.39 2.05 -8.37
C LYS A 69 -24.12 0.99 -9.45
N GLY A 70 -24.10 -0.28 -9.07
CA GLY A 70 -23.82 -1.42 -9.94
C GLY A 70 -22.34 -1.74 -10.10
N CYS A 71 -21.42 -0.83 -9.71
CA CYS A 71 -20.01 -1.18 -9.55
C CYS A 71 -19.80 -2.05 -8.30
N ARG A 72 -18.61 -2.60 -8.14
CA ARG A 72 -18.25 -3.44 -6.98
C ARG A 72 -17.07 -2.84 -6.24
N TRP A 73 -17.08 -3.01 -4.92
CA TRP A 73 -15.96 -2.70 -4.03
C TRP A 73 -15.68 -3.85 -3.06
N ALA A 74 -14.59 -3.77 -2.32
CA ALA A 74 -14.26 -4.72 -1.28
C ALA A 74 -14.99 -4.36 0.03
N GLU A 75 -15.72 -5.31 0.60
CA GLU A 75 -16.24 -5.20 1.97
C GLU A 75 -15.33 -6.01 2.88
N PRO A 76 -14.53 -5.38 3.75
CA PRO A 76 -13.53 -6.06 4.57
C PRO A 76 -14.19 -6.87 5.69
N ASP A 77 -13.52 -7.95 6.12
CA ASP A 77 -13.90 -8.74 7.28
C ASP A 77 -13.47 -8.02 8.56
N VAL A 78 -14.44 -7.39 9.23
CA VAL A 78 -14.19 -6.59 10.46
C VAL A 78 -13.79 -7.48 11.64
N GLU A 79 -14.30 -8.70 11.71
CA GLU A 79 -13.97 -9.64 12.79
C GLU A 79 -12.52 -10.13 12.64
N GLU A 80 -12.09 -10.42 11.42
CA GLU A 80 -10.69 -10.74 11.16
C GLU A 80 -9.77 -9.56 11.51
N ALA A 81 -10.14 -8.34 11.13
CA ALA A 81 -9.40 -7.13 11.51
C ALA A 81 -9.28 -6.97 13.03
N ALA A 82 -10.37 -7.19 13.76
CA ALA A 82 -10.37 -7.17 15.23
C ALA A 82 -9.46 -8.27 15.82
N GLY A 83 -9.42 -9.44 15.19
CA GLY A 83 -8.52 -10.54 15.54
C GLY A 83 -7.05 -10.15 15.38
N TYR A 84 -6.68 -9.51 14.25
CA TYR A 84 -5.33 -8.97 14.05
C TYR A 84 -4.95 -7.90 15.08
N MET A 85 -5.86 -6.96 15.36
CA MET A 85 -5.63 -5.91 16.38
C MET A 85 -5.35 -6.52 17.76
N ARG A 86 -6.13 -7.53 18.17
CA ARG A 86 -5.93 -8.26 19.43
C ARG A 86 -4.58 -8.96 19.45
N ARG A 87 -4.24 -9.69 18.37
CA ARG A 87 -2.98 -10.40 18.27
C ARG A 87 -1.76 -9.48 18.34
N LEU A 88 -1.83 -8.32 17.66
CA LEU A 88 -0.73 -7.32 17.72
C LEU A 88 -0.51 -6.79 19.14
N TYR A 89 -1.57 -6.67 19.93
CA TYR A 89 -1.50 -6.25 21.33
C TYR A 89 -0.98 -7.37 22.27
N GLU A 90 -1.39 -8.61 22.06
CA GLU A 90 -1.09 -9.76 22.93
C GLU A 90 0.26 -10.42 22.60
N ASP A 91 0.79 -10.27 21.38
CA ASP A 91 2.02 -10.91 20.88
C ASP A 91 3.03 -9.86 20.37
N PRO A 92 3.88 -9.32 21.26
CA PRO A 92 4.91 -8.36 20.89
C PRO A 92 5.90 -8.88 19.83
N ALA A 93 6.21 -10.18 19.83
CA ALA A 93 7.12 -10.76 18.85
C ALA A 93 6.49 -10.79 17.44
N TYR A 94 5.18 -11.00 17.36
CA TYR A 94 4.43 -10.89 16.11
C TYR A 94 4.42 -9.43 15.60
N TYR A 95 4.18 -8.48 16.51
CA TYR A 95 4.21 -7.05 16.20
C TYR A 95 5.59 -6.63 15.66
N ASP A 96 6.67 -6.90 16.40
CA ASP A 96 8.04 -6.51 16.05
C ASP A 96 8.47 -7.10 14.70
N ARG A 97 8.07 -8.34 14.41
CA ARG A 97 8.34 -8.99 13.14
C ARG A 97 7.67 -8.26 11.98
N LEU A 98 6.38 -7.93 12.11
CA LEU A 98 5.64 -7.24 11.06
C LEU A 98 6.14 -5.80 10.85
N ALA A 99 6.42 -5.06 11.92
CA ALA A 99 6.95 -3.70 11.83
C ALA A 99 8.30 -3.69 11.06
N LYS A 100 9.23 -4.57 11.45
CA LYS A 100 10.53 -4.71 10.81
C LYS A 100 10.41 -5.12 9.33
N ASN A 101 9.58 -6.12 9.05
CA ASN A 101 9.38 -6.62 7.68
C ASN A 101 8.68 -5.57 6.81
N GLY A 102 7.69 -4.86 7.35
CA GLY A 102 6.98 -3.80 6.66
C GLY A 102 7.93 -2.69 6.21
N LYS A 103 8.78 -2.21 7.10
CA LYS A 103 9.79 -1.21 6.77
C LYS A 103 10.80 -1.70 5.73
N ALA A 104 11.25 -2.94 5.85
CA ALA A 104 12.16 -3.54 4.86
C ALA A 104 11.50 -3.62 3.49
N LYS A 105 10.26 -4.10 3.41
CA LYS A 105 9.47 -4.23 2.19
C LYS A 105 9.26 -2.88 1.50
N ILE A 106 8.88 -1.85 2.24
CA ILE A 106 8.70 -0.50 1.68
C ILE A 106 10.01 0.06 1.12
N ASN A 107 11.12 -0.10 1.82
CA ASN A 107 12.42 0.35 1.32
C ASN A 107 12.86 -0.42 0.07
N GLU A 108 12.55 -1.72 -0.02
CA GLU A 108 12.82 -2.54 -1.20
C GLU A 108 11.99 -2.11 -2.41
N VAL A 109 10.68 -1.93 -2.23
CA VAL A 109 9.73 -1.72 -3.34
C VAL A 109 9.64 -0.25 -3.74
N LEU A 110 9.59 0.67 -2.77
CA LEU A 110 9.38 2.10 -2.98
C LEU A 110 10.57 2.97 -2.55
N GLY A 111 11.69 2.37 -2.18
CA GLY A 111 12.89 3.10 -1.80
C GLY A 111 13.45 3.96 -2.94
N ALA A 112 14.12 5.06 -2.59
CA ALA A 112 14.64 6.02 -3.56
C ALA A 112 15.54 5.38 -4.63
N GLN A 113 16.32 4.37 -4.27
CA GLN A 113 17.18 3.66 -5.22
C GLN A 113 16.36 2.87 -6.24
N THR A 114 15.35 2.11 -5.78
CA THR A 114 14.46 1.32 -6.63
C THR A 114 13.69 2.22 -7.59
N ILE A 115 13.05 3.26 -7.06
CA ILE A 115 12.29 4.23 -7.88
C ILE A 115 13.21 4.95 -8.87
N THR A 116 14.43 5.32 -8.46
CA THR A 116 15.40 5.96 -9.37
C THR A 116 15.82 5.01 -10.50
N ALA A 117 16.05 3.73 -10.21
CA ALA A 117 16.38 2.74 -11.23
C ALA A 117 15.23 2.56 -12.23
N MET A 118 14.00 2.39 -11.74
CA MET A 118 12.79 2.28 -12.57
C MET A 118 12.58 3.50 -13.47
N LEU A 119 12.77 4.72 -12.91
CA LEU A 119 12.66 5.96 -13.68
C LEU A 119 13.73 6.05 -14.77
N LYS A 120 14.99 5.73 -14.46
CA LYS A 120 16.08 5.74 -15.46
C LYS A 120 15.78 4.76 -16.60
N GLU A 121 15.39 3.54 -16.29
CA GLU A 121 15.02 2.53 -17.28
C GLU A 121 13.86 3.00 -18.17
N ARG A 122 12.82 3.58 -17.57
CA ARG A 122 11.63 4.05 -18.29
C ARG A 122 11.90 5.26 -19.16
N LEU A 123 12.77 6.17 -18.72
CA LEU A 123 13.08 7.41 -19.43
C LEU A 123 14.17 7.24 -20.50
N ALA A 124 15.07 6.27 -20.37
CA ALA A 124 16.18 6.07 -21.31
C ALA A 124 15.76 6.03 -22.79
N PRO A 125 14.76 5.22 -23.22
CA PRO A 125 14.33 5.19 -24.61
C PRO A 125 13.70 6.51 -25.09
N ILE A 126 13.03 7.25 -24.20
CA ILE A 126 12.41 8.54 -24.51
C ILE A 126 13.49 9.59 -24.76
N LEU A 127 14.52 9.64 -23.91
CA LEU A 127 15.64 10.55 -24.03
C LEU A 127 16.47 10.26 -25.28
N GLN A 128 16.70 9.01 -25.61
CA GLN A 128 17.39 8.60 -26.82
C GLN A 128 16.62 9.04 -28.07
N ALA A 129 15.33 8.75 -28.16
CA ALA A 129 14.49 9.16 -29.29
C ALA A 129 14.45 10.71 -29.47
N ALA A 130 14.45 11.46 -28.36
CA ALA A 130 14.50 12.92 -28.41
C ALA A 130 15.86 13.43 -28.91
N GLY A 131 16.97 12.79 -28.54
CA GLY A 131 18.34 13.09 -29.02
C GLY A 131 18.48 12.84 -30.53
N ASP A 132 18.00 11.68 -31.00
CA ASP A 132 18.05 11.30 -32.42
C ASP A 132 17.23 12.30 -33.27
N ALA A 133 16.03 12.68 -32.82
CA ALA A 133 15.19 13.65 -33.52
C ALA A 133 15.79 15.06 -33.57
N GLN A 134 16.68 15.41 -32.66
CA GLN A 134 17.38 16.69 -32.65
C GLN A 134 18.62 16.67 -33.56
N ALA A 135 19.29 15.52 -33.70
CA ALA A 135 20.41 15.33 -34.61
C ALA A 135 19.97 15.36 -36.08
N ASP A 136 18.78 14.83 -36.40
CA ASP A 136 18.22 14.84 -37.77
C ASP A 136 17.77 16.25 -38.24
N ARG A 137 17.71 17.24 -37.36
CA ARG A 137 17.31 18.63 -37.67
C ARG A 137 18.48 19.60 -37.80
N ALA A 138 19.69 19.16 -37.53
CA ALA A 138 20.92 19.95 -37.58
C ALA A 138 21.71 19.70 -38.87
#